data_de93fd09bde87eacab5dc4b2994a5b23
#
_entry.id   de93fd09bde87eacab5dc4b2994a5b23
#
_cell.length_a   1.000
_cell.length_b   1.000
_cell.length_c   1.000
_cell.angle_alpha   90.00
_cell.angle_beta   90.00
_cell.angle_gamma   90.00
#
_symmetry.space_group_name_H-M   'P 1'
#
loop_
_entity.id
_entity.type
_entity.pdbx_description
1 polymer ?
#
loop_
_entity_poly.entity_id
_entity_poly.type
_entity_poly.pdbx_seq_one_letter_code
_entity_poly.pdbx_strand_id
1 'polypeptide(L)'
;MIPFDFEYYKPETVEEAVQLYIELNGKGKKPLYYGGGTEIISMARAYNVYTEAVIDIKGISECNVQELRDNKLIIGSAVTLTQIAESNLFPLLGLTVQRIADHTVQDKITLGGNISGTIIYREAVLPLLISNSEVTIAAPNGTKQVLLKDAFDKRIKLNSGEFIVNVIVDSHFLSLPYMHVKRTKSDKIDYPLITLTALKDNNRINIAFSGVCNYPFRSSLIEDYLNDNSLQNNMRINNVIDTIPDSILSDLAGSANFRKFMLQKMLTEVLEKLEG
;
A
#
# COMPACT_ATOMS: atom_id res chain seq x y z
N MET A 1 0.15 21.11 15.31
CA MET A 1 0.37 22.25 14.40
C MET A 1 1.71 22.03 13.72
N ILE A 2 1.85 22.33 12.44
CA ILE A 2 3.13 22.33 11.72
C ILE A 2 3.92 23.53 12.23
N PRO A 3 5.20 23.39 12.61
CA PRO A 3 5.96 24.43 13.30
C PRO A 3 6.65 25.45 12.37
N PHE A 4 6.31 25.46 11.09
CA PHE A 4 6.86 26.38 10.08
C PHE A 4 5.79 26.77 9.07
N ASP A 5 6.00 27.89 8.38
CA ASP A 5 5.13 28.37 7.30
C ASP A 5 5.46 27.65 5.99
N PHE A 6 4.43 27.46 5.15
CA PHE A 6 4.54 26.92 3.81
C PHE A 6 3.45 27.50 2.91
N GLU A 7 3.71 27.57 1.64
CA GLU A 7 2.72 27.97 0.63
C GLU A 7 1.84 26.76 0.29
N TYR A 8 0.56 27.02 -0.02
CA TYR A 8 -0.41 26.00 -0.40
C TYR A 8 -0.90 26.23 -1.81
N TYR A 9 -0.78 25.22 -2.65
CA TYR A 9 -1.24 25.19 -4.03
C TYR A 9 -2.22 24.06 -4.23
N LYS A 10 -3.27 24.29 -5.03
CA LYS A 10 -4.30 23.29 -5.34
C LYS A 10 -4.57 23.29 -6.84
N PRO A 11 -3.74 22.60 -7.63
CA PRO A 11 -3.93 22.47 -9.08
C PRO A 11 -5.19 21.66 -9.40
N GLU A 12 -5.74 21.87 -10.59
CA GLU A 12 -6.92 21.17 -11.10
C GLU A 12 -6.56 20.08 -12.11
N THR A 13 -5.34 20.08 -12.65
CA THR A 13 -4.85 19.07 -13.59
C THR A 13 -3.54 18.44 -13.17
N VAL A 14 -3.25 17.26 -13.71
CA VAL A 14 -1.99 16.54 -13.48
C VAL A 14 -0.80 17.35 -13.99
N GLU A 15 -0.94 17.95 -15.16
CA GLU A 15 0.09 18.75 -15.81
C GLU A 15 0.44 20.00 -14.98
N GLU A 16 -0.59 20.69 -14.46
CA GLU A 16 -0.41 21.85 -13.59
C GLU A 16 0.31 21.46 -12.30
N ALA A 17 -0.03 20.33 -11.69
CA ALA A 17 0.63 19.85 -10.48
C ALA A 17 2.12 19.58 -10.70
N VAL A 18 2.47 18.93 -11.82
CA VAL A 18 3.87 18.65 -12.19
C VAL A 18 4.61 19.95 -12.51
N GLN A 19 4.00 20.87 -13.24
CA GLN A 19 4.61 22.16 -13.59
C GLN A 19 4.90 23.01 -12.34
N LEU A 20 3.94 23.06 -11.40
CA LEU A 20 4.12 23.71 -10.09
C LEU A 20 5.29 23.09 -9.31
N TYR A 21 5.40 21.76 -9.32
CA TYR A 21 6.50 21.09 -8.64
C TYR A 21 7.84 21.54 -9.22
N ILE A 22 7.99 21.53 -10.55
CA ILE A 22 9.22 21.93 -11.23
C ILE A 22 9.58 23.38 -10.90
N GLU A 23 8.60 24.29 -10.98
CA GLU A 23 8.79 25.71 -10.71
C GLU A 23 9.23 25.96 -9.25
N LEU A 24 8.52 25.39 -8.30
CA LEU A 24 8.79 25.57 -6.87
C LEU A 24 10.11 24.93 -6.45
N ASN A 25 10.40 23.74 -7.00
CA ASN A 25 11.69 23.07 -6.76
C ASN A 25 12.86 23.86 -7.35
N GLY A 26 12.69 24.45 -8.55
CA GLY A 26 13.66 25.34 -9.16
C GLY A 26 13.94 26.63 -8.35
N LYS A 27 12.97 27.06 -7.54
CA LYS A 27 13.10 28.16 -6.56
C LYS A 27 13.68 27.70 -5.21
N GLY A 28 14.01 26.42 -5.04
CA GLY A 28 14.57 25.84 -3.81
C GLY A 28 13.56 25.55 -2.70
N LYS A 29 12.25 25.64 -2.97
CA LYS A 29 11.17 25.51 -1.96
C LYS A 29 10.90 24.07 -1.48
N LYS A 30 11.54 23.06 -2.05
CA LYS A 30 11.35 21.64 -1.68
C LYS A 30 9.87 21.22 -1.60
N PRO A 31 9.08 21.40 -2.69
CA PRO A 31 7.65 21.14 -2.67
C PRO A 31 7.34 19.66 -2.40
N LEU A 32 6.20 19.42 -1.73
CA LEU A 32 5.66 18.07 -1.49
C LEU A 32 4.27 17.95 -2.11
N TYR A 33 4.01 16.86 -2.80
CA TYR A 33 2.64 16.49 -3.16
C TYR A 33 1.86 16.10 -1.90
N TYR A 34 0.62 16.57 -1.81
CA TYR A 34 -0.20 16.48 -0.62
C TYR A 34 -1.54 15.82 -0.95
N GLY A 35 -1.78 14.63 -0.41
CA GLY A 35 -3.09 13.98 -0.41
C GLY A 35 -3.79 14.23 0.94
N GLY A 36 -3.88 13.20 1.78
CA GLY A 36 -4.47 13.32 3.12
C GLY A 36 -3.61 14.03 4.17
N GLY A 37 -2.31 14.15 3.93
CA GLY A 37 -1.37 14.88 4.78
C GLY A 37 -1.04 14.24 6.14
N THR A 38 -1.63 13.13 6.50
CA THR A 38 -1.50 12.53 7.85
C THR A 38 -0.06 12.23 8.24
N GLU A 39 0.75 11.70 7.31
CA GLU A 39 2.17 11.46 7.56
C GLU A 39 2.98 12.77 7.49
N ILE A 40 2.75 13.61 6.47
CA ILE A 40 3.47 14.88 6.31
C ILE A 40 3.30 15.77 7.56
N ILE A 41 2.06 15.90 8.06
CA ILE A 41 1.78 16.69 9.27
C ILE A 41 2.49 16.10 10.50
N SER A 42 2.44 14.79 10.68
CA SER A 42 3.08 14.11 11.81
C SER A 42 4.59 14.23 11.77
N MET A 43 5.20 14.04 10.60
CA MET A 43 6.64 14.17 10.41
C MET A 43 7.13 15.61 10.52
N ALA A 44 6.34 16.58 10.01
CA ALA A 44 6.65 18.01 10.16
C ALA A 44 6.60 18.44 11.63
N ARG A 45 5.63 17.98 12.41
CA ARG A 45 5.57 18.24 13.87
C ARG A 45 6.77 17.70 14.63
N ALA A 46 7.33 16.58 14.15
CA ALA A 46 8.54 15.97 14.72
C ALA A 46 9.84 16.50 14.10
N TYR A 47 9.77 17.53 13.25
CA TYR A 47 10.92 18.10 12.51
C TYR A 47 11.66 17.09 11.61
N ASN A 48 11.01 16.00 11.24
CA ASN A 48 11.57 14.99 10.34
C ASN A 48 11.30 15.29 8.85
N VAL A 49 10.35 16.19 8.56
CA VAL A 49 10.04 16.70 7.22
C VAL A 49 9.92 18.21 7.28
N TYR A 50 10.56 18.88 6.32
CA TYR A 50 10.46 20.32 6.11
C TYR A 50 10.11 20.59 4.64
N THR A 51 9.17 21.49 4.41
CA THR A 51 8.79 21.98 3.10
C THR A 51 8.39 23.46 3.19
N GLU A 52 8.61 24.22 2.16
CA GLU A 52 8.11 25.60 2.01
C GLU A 52 6.89 25.68 1.08
N ALA A 53 6.48 24.55 0.49
CA ALA A 53 5.30 24.49 -0.36
C ALA A 53 4.66 23.11 -0.36
N VAL A 54 3.33 23.05 -0.36
CA VAL A 54 2.56 21.82 -0.60
C VAL A 54 1.69 21.97 -1.84
N ILE A 55 1.62 20.89 -2.63
CA ILE A 55 0.81 20.80 -3.85
C ILE A 55 -0.30 19.79 -3.58
N ASP A 56 -1.50 20.28 -3.33
CA ASP A 56 -2.66 19.46 -2.98
C ASP A 56 -3.30 18.85 -4.23
N ILE A 57 -3.16 17.53 -4.37
CA ILE A 57 -3.67 16.79 -5.53
C ILE A 57 -5.17 16.48 -5.45
N LYS A 58 -5.86 16.80 -4.37
CA LYS A 58 -7.31 16.56 -4.21
C LYS A 58 -8.20 17.41 -5.14
N GLY A 59 -7.65 18.41 -5.83
CA GLY A 59 -8.35 19.16 -6.89
C GLY A 59 -8.40 18.42 -8.24
N ILE A 60 -7.53 17.43 -8.45
CA ILE A 60 -7.34 16.74 -9.73
C ILE A 60 -8.36 15.61 -9.86
N SER A 61 -9.17 15.64 -10.94
CA SER A 61 -10.24 14.66 -11.17
C SER A 61 -9.73 13.23 -11.25
N GLU A 62 -8.60 12.99 -11.95
CA GLU A 62 -7.98 11.67 -12.13
C GLU A 62 -7.45 11.09 -10.82
N CYS A 63 -7.14 11.95 -9.84
CA CYS A 63 -6.75 11.54 -8.50
C CYS A 63 -7.94 11.19 -7.59
N ASN A 64 -9.16 11.55 -7.97
CA ASN A 64 -10.39 11.30 -7.19
C ASN A 64 -11.31 10.25 -7.79
N VAL A 65 -10.99 9.71 -8.97
CA VAL A 65 -11.80 8.70 -9.64
C VAL A 65 -11.88 7.42 -8.81
N GLN A 66 -13.08 6.84 -8.75
CA GLN A 66 -13.27 5.48 -8.21
C GLN A 66 -14.40 4.82 -9.00
N GLU A 67 -14.04 4.12 -10.04
CA GLU A 67 -15.00 3.55 -10.97
C GLU A 67 -14.53 2.25 -11.61
N LEU A 68 -15.50 1.43 -12.00
CA LEU A 68 -15.26 0.25 -12.85
C LEU A 68 -15.56 0.65 -14.29
N ARG A 69 -14.54 0.62 -15.14
CA ARG A 69 -14.63 0.97 -16.57
C ARG A 69 -13.76 0.01 -17.39
N ASP A 70 -14.29 -0.50 -18.50
CA ASP A 70 -13.58 -1.38 -19.45
C ASP A 70 -12.91 -2.58 -18.78
N ASN A 71 -13.63 -3.24 -17.87
CA ASN A 71 -13.12 -4.36 -17.05
C ASN A 71 -11.93 -4.02 -16.15
N LYS A 72 -11.75 -2.74 -15.83
CA LYS A 72 -10.72 -2.27 -14.91
C LYS A 72 -11.35 -1.42 -13.81
N LEU A 73 -10.96 -1.65 -12.58
CA LEU A 73 -11.25 -0.77 -11.45
C LEU A 73 -10.14 0.28 -11.36
N ILE A 74 -10.51 1.55 -11.52
CA ILE A 74 -9.59 2.69 -11.42
C ILE A 74 -9.83 3.36 -10.07
N ILE A 75 -8.78 3.52 -9.26
CA ILE A 75 -8.84 4.16 -7.94
C ILE A 75 -7.81 5.28 -7.90
N GLY A 76 -8.28 6.52 -7.81
CA GLY A 76 -7.44 7.72 -7.72
C GLY A 76 -6.60 7.75 -6.44
N SER A 77 -5.43 8.35 -6.52
CA SER A 77 -4.48 8.43 -5.42
C SER A 77 -4.98 9.29 -4.24
N ALA A 78 -5.92 10.22 -4.48
CA ALA A 78 -6.55 11.06 -3.46
C ALA A 78 -7.79 10.43 -2.83
N VAL A 79 -8.29 9.30 -3.34
CA VAL A 79 -9.41 8.56 -2.75
C VAL A 79 -9.02 8.09 -1.36
N THR A 80 -9.88 8.35 -0.37
CA THR A 80 -9.62 8.01 1.04
C THR A 80 -9.82 6.53 1.33
N LEU A 81 -9.22 6.04 2.41
CA LEU A 81 -9.41 4.64 2.82
C LEU A 81 -10.85 4.35 3.18
N THR A 82 -11.58 5.32 3.75
CA THR A 82 -13.03 5.20 4.02
C THR A 82 -13.82 5.02 2.73
N GLN A 83 -13.59 5.85 1.72
CA GLN A 83 -14.27 5.74 0.43
C GLN A 83 -14.02 4.37 -0.23
N ILE A 84 -12.78 3.86 -0.17
CA ILE A 84 -12.44 2.53 -0.70
C ILE A 84 -13.20 1.44 0.07
N ALA A 85 -13.22 1.53 1.39
CA ALA A 85 -13.87 0.54 2.24
C ALA A 85 -15.40 0.50 2.02
N GLU A 86 -16.03 1.68 1.94
CA GLU A 86 -17.49 1.81 1.78
C GLU A 86 -17.97 1.43 0.39
N SER A 87 -17.18 1.67 -0.65
CA SER A 87 -17.53 1.31 -2.03
C SER A 87 -17.61 -0.20 -2.26
N ASN A 88 -16.83 -0.96 -1.53
CA ASN A 88 -16.67 -2.41 -1.65
C ASN A 88 -16.42 -2.93 -3.09
N LEU A 89 -15.88 -2.08 -3.98
CA LEU A 89 -15.60 -2.46 -5.36
C LEU A 89 -14.48 -3.50 -5.48
N PHE A 90 -13.56 -3.52 -4.53
CA PHE A 90 -12.54 -4.56 -4.37
C PHE A 90 -12.56 -5.05 -2.92
N PRO A 91 -13.31 -6.12 -2.59
CA PRO A 91 -13.57 -6.55 -1.21
C PRO A 91 -12.31 -6.79 -0.39
N LEU A 92 -11.26 -7.41 -0.97
CA LEU A 92 -9.99 -7.62 -0.27
C LEU A 92 -9.30 -6.31 0.10
N LEU A 93 -9.28 -5.33 -0.81
CA LEU A 93 -8.73 -4.00 -0.54
C LEU A 93 -9.57 -3.28 0.52
N GLY A 94 -10.90 -3.29 0.37
CA GLY A 94 -11.83 -2.70 1.35
C GLY A 94 -11.61 -3.25 2.74
N LEU A 95 -11.55 -4.59 2.89
CA LEU A 95 -11.29 -5.25 4.17
C LEU A 95 -9.92 -4.89 4.75
N THR A 96 -8.89 -4.76 3.90
CA THR A 96 -7.55 -4.39 4.33
C THR A 96 -7.50 -2.96 4.88
N VAL A 97 -8.07 -2.00 4.14
CA VAL A 97 -8.00 -0.58 4.52
C VAL A 97 -8.86 -0.25 5.73
N GLN A 98 -9.97 -0.97 5.96
CA GLN A 98 -10.78 -0.87 7.18
C GLN A 98 -10.00 -1.21 8.47
N ARG A 99 -8.88 -1.87 8.36
CA ARG A 99 -8.03 -2.27 9.48
C ARG A 99 -6.80 -1.35 9.67
N ILE A 100 -6.68 -0.30 8.86
CA ILE A 100 -5.63 0.72 8.94
C ILE A 100 -6.18 1.91 9.73
N ALA A 101 -5.67 2.16 10.93
CA ALA A 101 -6.10 3.24 11.82
C ALA A 101 -7.62 3.19 12.18
N ASP A 102 -8.12 4.21 12.87
CA ASP A 102 -9.55 4.38 13.11
C ASP A 102 -10.26 5.10 11.95
N HIS A 103 -11.59 5.08 11.97
CA HIS A 103 -12.42 5.64 10.90
C HIS A 103 -12.15 7.15 10.66
N THR A 104 -11.97 7.94 11.72
CA THR A 104 -11.68 9.38 11.61
C THR A 104 -10.38 9.64 10.87
N VAL A 105 -9.37 8.81 11.10
CA VAL A 105 -8.07 8.90 10.42
C VAL A 105 -8.16 8.33 9.00
N GLN A 106 -8.94 7.26 8.77
CA GLN A 106 -9.20 6.69 7.44
C GLN A 106 -9.83 7.70 6.47
N ASP A 107 -10.66 8.63 6.98
CA ASP A 107 -11.22 9.75 6.19
C ASP A 107 -10.16 10.73 5.68
N LYS A 108 -8.96 10.68 6.20
CA LYS A 108 -7.84 11.54 5.80
C LYS A 108 -6.75 10.79 5.05
N ILE A 109 -6.49 9.53 5.40
CA ILE A 109 -5.48 8.74 4.69
C ILE A 109 -5.99 8.45 3.28
N THR A 110 -5.19 8.80 2.28
CA THR A 110 -5.49 8.50 0.87
C THR A 110 -4.72 7.28 0.39
N LEU A 111 -5.21 6.62 -0.67
CA LEU A 111 -4.56 5.46 -1.26
C LEU A 111 -3.11 5.76 -1.67
N GLY A 112 -2.92 6.81 -2.46
CA GLY A 112 -1.58 7.23 -2.90
C GLY A 112 -0.68 7.60 -1.74
N GLY A 113 -1.22 8.30 -0.72
CA GLY A 113 -0.49 8.63 0.50
C GLY A 113 -0.06 7.40 1.29
N ASN A 114 -0.91 6.37 1.40
CA ASN A 114 -0.55 5.12 2.08
C ASN A 114 0.53 4.35 1.31
N ILE A 115 0.43 4.24 -0.03
CA ILE A 115 1.42 3.53 -0.86
C ILE A 115 2.78 4.25 -0.83
N SER A 116 2.78 5.60 -0.89
CA SER A 116 3.99 6.42 -0.96
C SER A 116 4.62 6.72 0.40
N GLY A 117 3.91 6.48 1.49
CA GLY A 117 4.33 6.78 2.85
C GLY A 117 5.67 6.17 3.25
N THR A 118 6.26 6.69 4.33
CA THR A 118 7.54 6.21 4.87
C THR A 118 7.36 5.16 5.96
N ILE A 119 6.15 5.04 6.52
CA ILE A 119 5.83 4.03 7.53
C ILE A 119 6.07 2.62 6.98
N ILE A 120 6.62 1.75 7.81
CA ILE A 120 7.02 0.39 7.37
C ILE A 120 5.85 -0.52 6.99
N TYR A 121 4.62 -0.20 7.41
CA TYR A 121 3.47 -1.11 7.28
C TYR A 121 2.74 -0.98 5.94
N ARG A 122 2.29 0.20 5.52
CA ARG A 122 1.64 0.50 4.22
C ARG A 122 0.73 -0.61 3.68
N GLU A 123 -0.19 -1.07 4.52
CA GLU A 123 -0.95 -2.31 4.30
C GLU A 123 -1.82 -2.27 3.03
N ALA A 124 -2.27 -1.08 2.59
CA ALA A 124 -3.08 -0.95 1.38
C ALA A 124 -2.36 -1.43 0.11
N VAL A 125 -1.02 -1.50 0.10
CA VAL A 125 -0.25 -2.00 -1.04
C VAL A 125 -0.38 -3.52 -1.23
N LEU A 126 -0.69 -4.28 -0.17
CA LEU A 126 -0.69 -5.75 -0.21
C LEU A 126 -1.70 -6.33 -1.21
N PRO A 127 -3.02 -5.98 -1.16
CA PRO A 127 -3.98 -6.44 -2.16
C PRO A 127 -3.59 -6.05 -3.58
N LEU A 128 -3.00 -4.87 -3.75
CA LEU A 128 -2.61 -4.34 -5.05
C LEU A 128 -1.40 -5.07 -5.65
N LEU A 129 -0.44 -5.49 -4.82
CA LEU A 129 0.69 -6.30 -5.25
C LEU A 129 0.24 -7.68 -5.75
N ILE A 130 -0.67 -8.35 -5.02
CA ILE A 130 -1.10 -9.71 -5.36
C ILE A 130 -2.14 -9.77 -6.48
N SER A 131 -2.80 -8.65 -6.80
CA SER A 131 -3.70 -8.51 -7.96
C SER A 131 -2.99 -8.00 -9.22
N ASN A 132 -1.66 -7.99 -9.25
CA ASN A 132 -0.87 -7.49 -10.37
C ASN A 132 -1.33 -6.11 -10.87
N SER A 133 -1.75 -5.22 -9.96
CA SER A 133 -2.24 -3.89 -10.29
C SER A 133 -1.20 -3.07 -11.04
N GLU A 134 -1.69 -2.16 -11.88
CA GLU A 134 -0.89 -1.13 -12.52
C GLU A 134 -0.99 0.19 -11.74
N VAL A 135 0.00 1.03 -11.86
CA VAL A 135 0.01 2.37 -11.29
C VAL A 135 0.30 3.40 -12.37
N THR A 136 -0.52 4.45 -12.44
CA THR A 136 -0.26 5.61 -13.29
C THR A 136 0.54 6.62 -12.50
N ILE A 137 1.72 6.96 -12.99
CA ILE A 137 2.65 7.91 -12.37
C ILE A 137 2.76 9.12 -13.28
N ALA A 138 2.49 10.32 -12.73
CA ALA A 138 2.78 11.58 -13.39
C ALA A 138 4.27 11.92 -13.28
N ALA A 139 4.83 12.43 -14.34
CA ALA A 139 6.23 12.80 -14.46
C ALA A 139 6.38 14.07 -15.30
N PRO A 140 7.55 14.77 -15.27
CA PRO A 140 7.80 15.97 -16.07
C PRO A 140 7.54 15.85 -17.57
N ASN A 141 7.63 14.64 -18.13
CA ASN A 141 7.47 14.35 -19.56
C ASN A 141 6.11 13.69 -19.87
N GLY A 142 5.13 13.77 -19.00
CA GLY A 142 3.81 13.16 -19.13
C GLY A 142 3.58 12.04 -18.13
N THR A 143 2.58 11.21 -18.39
CA THR A 143 2.23 10.08 -17.52
C THR A 143 2.80 8.77 -18.03
N LYS A 144 3.16 7.87 -17.12
CA LYS A 144 3.54 6.49 -17.44
C LYS A 144 2.69 5.51 -16.63
N GLN A 145 2.32 4.39 -17.23
CA GLN A 145 1.62 3.29 -16.57
C GLN A 145 2.56 2.09 -16.49
N VAL A 146 2.73 1.55 -15.29
CA VAL A 146 3.65 0.45 -15.01
C VAL A 146 3.00 -0.52 -14.02
N LEU A 147 3.42 -1.78 -14.00
CA LEU A 147 3.00 -2.72 -12.98
C LEU A 147 3.49 -2.25 -11.61
N LEU A 148 2.60 -2.25 -10.62
CA LEU A 148 2.96 -1.82 -9.27
C LEU A 148 4.11 -2.65 -8.69
N LYS A 149 4.16 -3.96 -8.95
CA LYS A 149 5.24 -4.85 -8.50
C LYS A 149 6.63 -4.45 -9.04
N ASP A 150 6.69 -3.82 -10.21
CA ASP A 150 7.96 -3.37 -10.82
C ASP A 150 8.38 -1.99 -10.30
N ALA A 151 7.39 -1.16 -9.97
CA ALA A 151 7.59 0.16 -9.37
C ALA A 151 7.80 0.11 -7.84
N PHE A 152 7.43 -0.99 -7.17
CA PHE A 152 7.50 -1.14 -5.72
C PHE A 152 8.57 -2.14 -5.32
N ASP A 153 9.66 -1.62 -4.76
CA ASP A 153 10.74 -2.41 -4.18
C ASP A 153 11.03 -1.87 -2.77
N LYS A 154 10.50 -2.52 -1.75
CA LYS A 154 10.46 -2.02 -0.37
C LYS A 154 9.67 -0.72 -0.21
N ARG A 155 9.70 0.15 -1.22
CA ARG A 155 8.95 1.42 -1.37
C ARG A 155 8.63 1.66 -2.84
N ILE A 156 7.63 2.49 -3.09
CA ILE A 156 7.37 2.96 -4.45
C ILE A 156 8.55 3.81 -4.95
N LYS A 157 9.04 3.52 -6.15
CA LYS A 157 10.16 4.22 -6.78
C LYS A 157 9.60 5.40 -7.57
N LEU A 158 9.58 6.57 -6.94
CA LEU A 158 9.21 7.84 -7.56
C LEU A 158 10.45 8.73 -7.65
N ASN A 159 10.73 9.25 -8.85
CA ASN A 159 11.74 10.27 -9.04
C ASN A 159 11.24 11.63 -8.53
N SER A 160 12.17 12.60 -8.42
CA SER A 160 11.81 13.98 -8.05
C SER A 160 10.77 14.53 -9.04
N GLY A 161 9.67 15.06 -8.52
CA GLY A 161 8.56 15.58 -9.33
C GLY A 161 7.56 14.54 -9.82
N GLU A 162 7.77 13.26 -9.57
CA GLU A 162 6.78 12.22 -9.86
C GLU A 162 5.79 12.03 -8.71
N PHE A 163 4.53 11.72 -9.04
CA PHE A 163 3.52 11.31 -8.07
C PHE A 163 2.56 10.28 -8.67
N ILE A 164 1.89 9.52 -7.81
CA ILE A 164 0.86 8.54 -8.21
C ILE A 164 -0.42 9.30 -8.54
N VAL A 165 -0.96 9.10 -9.74
CA VAL A 165 -2.27 9.63 -10.17
C VAL A 165 -3.39 8.68 -9.77
N ASN A 166 -3.29 7.41 -10.12
CA ASN A 166 -4.26 6.37 -9.80
C ASN A 166 -3.62 4.97 -9.81
N VAL A 167 -4.36 4.00 -9.30
CA VAL A 167 -4.07 2.58 -9.36
C VAL A 167 -5.16 1.90 -10.17
N ILE A 168 -4.80 0.93 -10.98
CA ILE A 168 -5.69 0.21 -11.88
C ILE A 168 -5.62 -1.28 -11.57
N VAL A 169 -6.76 -1.90 -11.31
CA VAL A 169 -6.91 -3.32 -11.00
C VAL A 169 -7.79 -3.97 -12.06
N ASP A 170 -7.35 -5.08 -12.65
CA ASP A 170 -8.18 -5.86 -13.56
C ASP A 170 -9.39 -6.45 -12.80
N SER A 171 -10.58 -6.36 -13.38
CA SER A 171 -11.84 -6.82 -12.77
C SER A 171 -11.82 -8.32 -12.41
N HIS A 172 -11.01 -9.12 -13.10
CA HIS A 172 -10.78 -10.53 -12.78
C HIS A 172 -10.43 -10.74 -11.30
N PHE A 173 -9.58 -9.88 -10.73
CA PHE A 173 -9.12 -10.02 -9.34
C PHE A 173 -10.15 -9.61 -8.28
N LEU A 174 -11.20 -8.88 -8.66
CA LEU A 174 -12.14 -8.27 -7.71
C LEU A 174 -13.03 -9.29 -6.99
N SER A 175 -13.27 -10.45 -7.61
CA SER A 175 -14.18 -11.49 -7.11
C SER A 175 -13.50 -12.82 -6.78
N LEU A 176 -12.18 -12.90 -6.88
CA LEU A 176 -11.44 -14.12 -6.57
C LEU A 176 -11.55 -14.48 -5.07
N PRO A 177 -11.47 -15.78 -4.72
CA PRO A 177 -11.37 -16.19 -3.31
C PRO A 177 -10.17 -15.54 -2.64
N TYR A 178 -10.38 -14.97 -1.46
CA TYR A 178 -9.35 -14.24 -0.77
C TYR A 178 -9.33 -14.47 0.74
N MET A 179 -8.20 -14.11 1.34
CA MET A 179 -8.05 -14.04 2.77
C MET A 179 -7.26 -12.79 3.17
N HIS A 180 -7.73 -12.14 4.25
CA HIS A 180 -6.99 -11.08 4.94
C HIS A 180 -6.88 -11.46 6.41
N VAL A 181 -5.66 -11.45 6.92
CA VAL A 181 -5.38 -11.69 8.34
C VAL A 181 -4.48 -10.58 8.86
N LYS A 182 -4.94 -9.91 9.92
CA LYS A 182 -4.12 -8.94 10.65
C LYS A 182 -4.05 -9.38 12.11
N ARG A 183 -2.84 -9.51 12.63
CA ARG A 183 -2.56 -9.72 14.06
C ARG A 183 -1.90 -8.46 14.59
N THR A 184 -2.36 -8.01 15.73
CA THR A 184 -1.88 -6.83 16.46
C THR A 184 -1.44 -7.24 17.85
N LYS A 185 -0.71 -6.38 18.55
CA LYS A 185 -0.26 -6.66 19.91
C LYS A 185 -1.41 -6.56 20.93
N SER A 186 -2.21 -5.51 20.84
CA SER A 186 -3.18 -5.14 21.88
C SER A 186 -4.60 -5.07 21.34
N ASP A 187 -4.89 -4.16 20.43
CA ASP A 187 -6.24 -3.82 20.01
C ASP A 187 -6.48 -4.10 18.51
N LYS A 188 -7.77 -4.10 18.12
CA LYS A 188 -8.15 -4.22 16.70
C LYS A 188 -7.57 -3.08 15.85
N ILE A 189 -7.44 -1.89 16.45
CA ILE A 189 -6.88 -0.68 15.84
C ILE A 189 -5.52 -0.45 16.45
N ASP A 190 -4.51 -1.00 15.80
CA ASP A 190 -3.09 -0.87 16.18
C ASP A 190 -2.24 -1.12 14.93
N TYR A 191 -0.96 -0.76 15.02
CA TYR A 191 0.01 -1.20 14.03
C TYR A 191 0.10 -2.72 14.01
N PRO A 192 0.24 -3.34 12.82
CA PRO A 192 0.27 -4.79 12.76
C PRO A 192 1.53 -5.37 13.41
N LEU A 193 1.34 -6.43 14.15
CA LEU A 193 2.41 -7.40 14.35
C LEU A 193 2.76 -8.03 12.99
N ILE A 194 1.72 -8.57 12.32
CA ILE A 194 1.79 -9.07 10.94
C ILE A 194 0.43 -8.82 10.29
N THR A 195 0.45 -8.34 9.05
CA THR A 195 -0.68 -8.40 8.13
C THR A 195 -0.30 -9.28 6.94
N LEU A 196 -1.22 -10.15 6.55
CA LEU A 196 -1.11 -11.02 5.40
C LEU A 196 -2.36 -10.87 4.55
N THR A 197 -2.18 -10.75 3.23
CA THR A 197 -3.27 -10.85 2.25
C THR A 197 -2.97 -11.95 1.25
N ALA A 198 -3.97 -12.73 0.89
CA ALA A 198 -3.86 -13.79 -0.09
C ALA A 198 -5.05 -13.77 -1.05
N LEU A 199 -4.80 -14.08 -2.32
CA LEU A 199 -5.79 -14.30 -3.38
C LEU A 199 -5.51 -15.65 -4.03
N LYS A 200 -6.58 -16.43 -4.33
CA LYS A 200 -6.45 -17.64 -5.14
C LYS A 200 -6.85 -17.37 -6.57
N ASP A 201 -5.89 -17.42 -7.47
CA ASP A 201 -6.09 -17.27 -8.91
C ASP A 201 -5.63 -18.54 -9.64
N ASN A 202 -6.51 -19.16 -10.45
CA ASN A 202 -6.22 -20.38 -11.22
C ASN A 202 -5.52 -21.50 -10.39
N ASN A 203 -6.05 -21.77 -9.19
CA ASN A 203 -5.47 -22.71 -8.22
C ASN A 203 -4.11 -22.32 -7.64
N ARG A 204 -3.63 -21.11 -7.89
CA ARG A 204 -2.41 -20.57 -7.30
C ARG A 204 -2.75 -19.49 -6.24
N ILE A 205 -2.13 -19.58 -5.10
CA ILE A 205 -2.25 -18.59 -4.02
C ILE A 205 -1.17 -17.53 -4.22
N ASN A 206 -1.59 -16.30 -4.52
CA ASN A 206 -0.74 -15.11 -4.48
C ASN A 206 -0.79 -14.52 -3.06
N ILE A 207 0.35 -14.12 -2.50
CA ILE A 207 0.43 -13.71 -1.10
C ILE A 207 1.38 -12.54 -0.90
N ALA A 208 1.00 -11.61 -0.02
CA ALA A 208 1.84 -10.47 0.38
C ALA A 208 1.76 -10.20 1.89
N PHE A 209 2.81 -9.60 2.42
CA PHE A 209 3.03 -9.44 3.85
C PHE A 209 3.40 -8.02 4.22
N SER A 210 2.98 -7.60 5.42
CA SER A 210 3.45 -6.41 6.11
C SER A 210 3.72 -6.73 7.58
N GLY A 211 4.67 -6.02 8.20
CA GLY A 211 5.06 -6.24 9.59
C GLY A 211 5.96 -7.46 9.83
N VAL A 212 6.26 -8.25 8.80
CA VAL A 212 7.27 -9.33 8.88
C VAL A 212 8.67 -8.74 8.77
N CYS A 213 8.93 -7.96 7.71
CA CYS A 213 10.13 -7.14 7.53
C CYS A 213 9.81 -5.67 7.76
N ASN A 214 10.80 -4.79 7.70
CA ASN A 214 10.63 -3.34 7.83
C ASN A 214 10.02 -2.66 6.58
N TYR A 215 9.40 -3.45 5.70
CA TYR A 215 8.66 -3.02 4.51
C TYR A 215 7.62 -4.08 4.12
N PRO A 216 6.53 -3.69 3.42
CA PRO A 216 5.62 -4.66 2.81
C PRO A 216 6.28 -5.32 1.60
N PHE A 217 5.98 -6.60 1.37
CA PHE A 217 6.55 -7.32 0.23
C PHE A 217 5.64 -8.42 -0.30
N ARG A 218 5.86 -8.78 -1.56
CA ARG A 218 5.43 -9.99 -2.24
C ARG A 218 6.68 -10.68 -2.79
N SER A 219 6.72 -12.01 -2.81
CA SER A 219 7.85 -12.78 -3.35
C SER A 219 7.34 -13.97 -4.13
N SER A 220 7.74 -14.08 -5.40
CA SER A 220 7.41 -15.24 -6.25
C SER A 220 7.97 -16.54 -5.69
N LEU A 221 9.16 -16.49 -5.11
CA LEU A 221 9.79 -17.67 -4.49
C LEU A 221 8.96 -18.18 -3.29
N ILE A 222 8.44 -17.28 -2.47
CA ILE A 222 7.52 -17.64 -1.37
C ILE A 222 6.23 -18.26 -1.94
N GLU A 223 5.67 -17.66 -2.98
CA GLU A 223 4.48 -18.20 -3.67
C GLU A 223 4.76 -19.56 -4.29
N ASP A 224 5.95 -19.81 -4.85
CA ASP A 224 6.33 -21.10 -5.40
C ASP A 224 6.36 -22.19 -4.31
N TYR A 225 6.98 -21.92 -3.17
CA TYR A 225 6.95 -22.85 -2.03
C TYR A 225 5.55 -23.06 -1.45
N LEU A 226 4.78 -21.98 -1.32
CA LEU A 226 3.42 -22.06 -0.79
C LEU A 226 2.49 -22.90 -1.69
N ASN A 227 2.71 -22.92 -2.99
CA ASN A 227 1.90 -23.64 -3.98
C ASN A 227 2.50 -24.99 -4.39
N ASP A 228 3.57 -25.45 -3.76
CA ASP A 228 4.17 -26.75 -4.08
C ASP A 228 3.38 -27.91 -3.45
N ASN A 229 2.40 -28.40 -4.19
CA ASN A 229 1.51 -29.50 -3.77
C ASN A 229 2.22 -30.86 -3.68
N SER A 230 3.48 -30.98 -4.06
CA SER A 230 4.28 -32.18 -3.84
C SER A 230 4.75 -32.33 -2.40
N LEU A 231 4.70 -31.24 -1.63
CA LEU A 231 5.12 -31.16 -0.24
C LEU A 231 3.93 -31.16 0.73
N GLN A 232 4.16 -31.68 1.93
CA GLN A 232 3.20 -31.55 3.04
C GLN A 232 3.13 -30.07 3.47
N ASN A 233 1.96 -29.61 3.96
CA ASN A 233 1.71 -28.23 4.36
C ASN A 233 2.76 -27.67 5.33
N ASN A 234 3.20 -28.48 6.31
CA ASN A 234 4.24 -28.05 7.25
C ASN A 234 5.58 -27.75 6.56
N MET A 235 5.94 -28.52 5.53
CA MET A 235 7.16 -28.29 4.75
C MET A 235 7.03 -27.05 3.89
N ARG A 236 5.87 -26.86 3.23
CA ARG A 236 5.56 -25.67 2.44
C ARG A 236 5.72 -24.41 3.31
N ILE A 237 5.09 -24.39 4.50
CA ILE A 237 5.14 -23.26 5.45
C ILE A 237 6.57 -23.02 5.94
N ASN A 238 7.33 -24.05 6.29
CA ASN A 238 8.72 -23.87 6.74
C ASN A 238 9.58 -23.28 5.62
N ASN A 239 9.46 -23.76 4.39
CA ASN A 239 10.18 -23.21 3.24
C ASN A 239 9.83 -21.75 2.99
N VAL A 240 8.55 -21.35 3.14
CA VAL A 240 8.12 -19.95 3.09
C VAL A 240 8.84 -19.11 4.12
N ILE A 241 8.93 -19.58 5.36
CA ILE A 241 9.56 -18.83 6.46
C ILE A 241 11.07 -18.69 6.25
N ASP A 242 11.72 -19.74 5.77
CA ASP A 242 13.16 -19.75 5.53
C ASP A 242 13.57 -18.87 4.32
N THR A 243 12.60 -18.52 3.45
CA THR A 243 12.82 -17.67 2.27
C THR A 243 12.32 -16.23 2.43
N ILE A 244 12.01 -15.80 3.65
CA ILE A 244 11.70 -14.39 3.94
C ILE A 244 12.86 -13.50 3.46
N PRO A 245 12.58 -12.45 2.66
CA PRO A 245 13.63 -11.75 1.88
C PRO A 245 14.59 -10.89 2.70
N ASP A 246 14.29 -10.66 3.99
CA ASP A 246 15.12 -9.83 4.87
C ASP A 246 14.94 -10.27 6.34
N SER A 247 15.66 -9.63 7.27
CA SER A 247 15.54 -9.90 8.70
C SER A 247 14.11 -9.69 9.21
N ILE A 248 13.57 -10.68 9.90
CA ILE A 248 12.28 -10.56 10.56
C ILE A 248 12.37 -9.55 11.69
N LEU A 249 11.41 -8.63 11.76
CA LEU A 249 11.35 -7.59 12.79
C LEU A 249 11.37 -8.16 14.22
N SER A 250 12.11 -7.48 15.07
CA SER A 250 12.10 -7.69 16.51
C SER A 250 12.02 -6.33 17.20
N ASP A 251 10.86 -6.02 17.77
CA ASP A 251 10.54 -4.71 18.34
C ASP A 251 9.61 -4.85 19.56
N LEU A 252 9.09 -3.72 20.04
CA LEU A 252 8.16 -3.69 21.19
C LEU A 252 6.84 -4.42 20.92
N ALA A 253 6.44 -4.60 19.66
CA ALA A 253 5.22 -5.33 19.31
C ALA A 253 5.41 -6.85 19.39
N GLY A 254 6.63 -7.34 19.10
CA GLY A 254 6.95 -8.76 19.22
C GLY A 254 8.35 -9.10 18.73
N SER A 255 8.93 -10.15 19.33
CA SER A 255 10.23 -10.69 18.90
C SER A 255 10.13 -11.37 17.53
N ALA A 256 11.27 -11.51 16.84
CA ALA A 256 11.37 -12.23 15.58
C ALA A 256 10.86 -13.68 15.69
N ASN A 257 11.14 -14.38 16.79
CA ASN A 257 10.66 -15.74 17.02
C ASN A 257 9.13 -15.78 17.20
N PHE A 258 8.55 -14.80 17.89
CA PHE A 258 7.11 -14.70 18.03
C PHE A 258 6.44 -14.40 16.68
N ARG A 259 7.03 -13.52 15.87
CA ARG A 259 6.53 -13.25 14.50
C ARG A 259 6.61 -14.50 13.61
N LYS A 260 7.69 -15.28 13.68
CA LYS A 260 7.79 -16.57 12.97
C LYS A 260 6.67 -17.53 13.36
N PHE A 261 6.44 -17.70 14.66
CA PHE A 261 5.36 -18.54 15.18
C PHE A 261 3.99 -18.07 14.70
N MET A 262 3.72 -16.78 14.78
CA MET A 262 2.45 -16.20 14.31
C MET A 262 2.28 -16.37 12.80
N LEU A 263 3.35 -16.17 12.03
CA LEU A 263 3.33 -16.34 10.58
C LEU A 263 3.01 -17.80 10.19
N GLN A 264 3.59 -18.80 10.89
CA GLN A 264 3.23 -20.22 10.70
C GLN A 264 1.74 -20.46 10.87
N LYS A 265 1.13 -19.92 11.93
CA LYS A 265 -0.30 -20.04 12.18
C LYS A 265 -1.14 -19.37 11.09
N MET A 266 -0.77 -18.17 10.67
CA MET A 266 -1.48 -17.43 9.62
C MET A 266 -1.39 -18.14 8.26
N LEU A 267 -0.25 -18.72 7.92
CA LEU A 267 -0.07 -19.49 6.68
C LEU A 267 -0.91 -20.77 6.71
N THR A 268 -1.00 -21.46 7.87
CA THR A 268 -1.90 -22.62 8.03
C THR A 268 -3.35 -22.21 7.76
N GLU A 269 -3.82 -21.11 8.38
CA GLU A 269 -5.18 -20.58 8.14
C GLU A 269 -5.43 -20.26 6.65
N VAL A 270 -4.41 -19.74 5.92
CA VAL A 270 -4.52 -19.46 4.48
C VAL A 270 -4.70 -20.73 3.67
N LEU A 271 -3.88 -21.75 3.92
CA LEU A 271 -3.97 -23.03 3.20
C LEU A 271 -5.32 -23.71 3.49
N GLU A 272 -5.75 -23.79 4.74
CA GLU A 272 -7.04 -24.37 5.12
C GLU A 272 -8.22 -23.64 4.45
N LYS A 273 -8.17 -22.33 4.34
CA LYS A 273 -9.27 -21.53 3.76
C LYS A 273 -9.30 -21.53 2.24
N LEU A 274 -8.14 -21.50 1.60
CA LEU A 274 -8.05 -21.33 0.14
C LEU A 274 -7.85 -22.64 -0.62
N GLU A 275 -7.39 -23.71 0.02
CA GLU A 275 -7.24 -25.04 -0.60
C GLU A 275 -8.33 -26.04 -0.14
N GLY A 276 -8.90 -25.87 1.08
CA GLY A 276 -10.03 -26.67 1.57
C GLY A 276 -11.32 -26.18 0.96
#